data_b2957d3f2745a365bc3115fa83f694c4
#
_entry.id   b2957d3f2745a365bc3115fa83f694c4
#
_cell.length_a   1.000
_cell.length_b   1.000
_cell.length_c   1.000
_cell.angle_alpha   90.00
_cell.angle_beta   90.00
_cell.angle_gamma   90.00
#
_symmetry.space_group_name_H-M   'P 1'
#
loop_
_entity.id
_entity.type
_entity.pdbx_description
1 polymer ?
#
loop_
_entity_poly.entity_id
_entity_poly.type
_entity_poly.pdbx_seq_one_letter_code
_entity_poly.pdbx_strand_id
1 'polypeptide(L)'
;MKFDVIVIGGGWAGCTIAERLVAAGMKICLVSEGLSLAVSGTEKPYARLAGLQKRGVTVLCGDRAAGGEIAGDKAVCITTRNLGKDTVLEADTFFLATGKFFSRGLLSDMQHVWEPVFGADVYYDPDRTKWSSHSFADHQPFMDFGVRTDNDGHVLVSGKAVVNLYAAGDILAAGSEELDIDSFIEDYEHRVS
;
A
#
# COMPACT_ATOMS: atom_id res chain seq x y z
N MET A 1 1.57 1.73 -19.39
CA MET A 1 3.01 1.45 -19.10
C MET A 1 3.03 0.29 -18.14
N LYS A 2 3.80 -0.79 -18.45
CA LYS A 2 3.79 -2.02 -17.65
C LYS A 2 5.05 -2.11 -16.77
N PHE A 3 4.86 -2.51 -15.50
CA PHE A 3 5.87 -2.75 -14.48
C PHE A 3 5.78 -4.21 -13.99
N ASP A 4 6.81 -4.70 -13.32
CA ASP A 4 6.72 -5.95 -12.60
C ASP A 4 5.93 -5.72 -11.30
N VAL A 5 6.24 -4.61 -10.60
CA VAL A 5 5.58 -4.25 -9.36
C VAL A 5 5.20 -2.76 -9.31
N ILE A 6 3.99 -2.49 -8.84
CA ILE A 6 3.57 -1.14 -8.43
C ILE A 6 3.42 -1.10 -6.90
N VAL A 7 4.13 -0.15 -6.27
CA VAL A 7 4.00 0.15 -4.84
C VAL A 7 3.21 1.45 -4.68
N ILE A 8 2.11 1.39 -3.95
CA ILE A 8 1.21 2.52 -3.72
C ILE A 8 1.44 3.04 -2.31
N GLY A 9 2.09 4.19 -2.19
CA GLY A 9 2.47 4.83 -0.93
C GLY A 9 3.98 4.97 -0.78
N GLY A 10 4.46 6.22 -0.72
CA GLY A 10 5.88 6.57 -0.57
C GLY A 10 6.32 6.77 0.88
N GLY A 11 5.65 6.12 1.83
CA GLY A 11 6.04 6.08 3.24
C GLY A 11 7.21 5.14 3.52
N TRP A 12 7.45 4.87 4.81
CA TRP A 12 8.54 3.98 5.24
C TRP A 12 8.41 2.58 4.62
N ALA A 13 7.25 1.92 4.76
CA ALA A 13 7.01 0.57 4.25
C ALA A 13 7.18 0.50 2.73
N GLY A 14 6.50 1.39 1.98
CA GLY A 14 6.58 1.39 0.51
C GLY A 14 7.96 1.66 -0.04
N CYS A 15 8.72 2.59 0.56
CA CYS A 15 10.12 2.81 0.18
C CYS A 15 11.00 1.60 0.48
N THR A 16 10.80 0.93 1.62
CA THR A 16 11.57 -0.27 1.99
C THR A 16 11.31 -1.42 1.01
N ILE A 17 10.04 -1.65 0.65
CA ILE A 17 9.67 -2.64 -0.36
C ILE A 17 10.31 -2.31 -1.70
N ALA A 18 10.16 -1.07 -2.18
CA ALA A 18 10.75 -0.65 -3.46
C ALA A 18 12.28 -0.79 -3.49
N GLU A 19 12.97 -0.52 -2.37
CA GLU A 19 14.43 -0.69 -2.23
C GLU A 19 14.86 -2.14 -2.37
N ARG A 20 14.12 -3.08 -1.80
CA ARG A 20 14.42 -4.51 -1.84
C ARG A 20 14.13 -5.09 -3.21
N LEU A 21 12.96 -4.78 -3.77
CA LEU A 21 12.54 -5.31 -5.06
C LEU A 21 13.41 -4.79 -6.23
N VAL A 22 13.81 -3.50 -6.21
CA VAL A 22 14.71 -2.99 -7.25
C VAL A 22 16.11 -3.59 -7.14
N ALA A 23 16.57 -3.94 -5.94
CA ALA A 23 17.82 -4.66 -5.74
C ALA A 23 17.79 -6.08 -6.31
N ALA A 24 16.63 -6.72 -6.35
CA ALA A 24 16.37 -8.00 -7.02
C ALA A 24 16.15 -7.88 -8.54
N GLY A 25 16.36 -6.68 -9.11
CA GLY A 25 16.28 -6.44 -10.56
C GLY A 25 14.88 -6.20 -11.13
N MET A 26 13.88 -6.08 -10.30
CA MET A 26 12.49 -5.84 -10.74
C MET A 26 12.29 -4.40 -11.22
N LYS A 27 11.41 -4.24 -12.22
CA LYS A 27 10.98 -2.94 -12.74
C LYS A 27 9.84 -2.38 -11.88
N ILE A 28 10.14 -1.39 -11.05
CA ILE A 28 9.24 -0.85 -10.02
C ILE A 28 8.69 0.51 -10.40
N CYS A 29 7.40 0.71 -10.10
CA CYS A 29 6.79 2.04 -10.02
C CYS A 29 6.35 2.31 -8.58
N LEU A 30 6.79 3.41 -7.99
CA LEU A 30 6.34 3.90 -6.69
C LEU A 30 5.45 5.12 -6.89
N VAL A 31 4.19 5.01 -6.46
CA VAL A 31 3.18 6.09 -6.54
C VAL A 31 3.02 6.73 -5.17
N SER A 32 3.18 8.04 -5.08
CA SER A 32 3.06 8.77 -3.81
C SER A 32 2.37 10.12 -3.99
N GLU A 33 1.21 10.31 -3.35
CA GLU A 33 0.45 11.57 -3.36
C GLU A 33 1.24 12.72 -2.70
N GLY A 34 2.08 12.40 -1.74
CA GLY A 34 2.89 13.38 -1.02
C GLY A 34 4.02 12.72 -0.25
N LEU A 35 4.90 13.56 0.26
CA LEU A 35 5.93 13.12 1.17
C LEU A 35 5.30 12.94 2.55
N SER A 36 5.26 11.71 3.04
CA SER A 36 4.91 11.47 4.43
C SER A 36 5.90 12.22 5.33
N LEU A 37 5.42 13.18 6.10
CA LEU A 37 6.19 13.88 7.14
C LEU A 37 6.57 12.95 8.31
N ALA A 38 6.09 11.72 8.30
CA ALA A 38 6.30 10.72 9.35
C ALA A 38 7.62 9.95 9.21
N VAL A 39 8.62 10.49 8.53
CA VAL A 39 9.97 9.93 8.59
C VAL A 39 10.63 10.45 9.87
N SER A 40 10.71 9.59 10.87
CA SER A 40 11.38 9.88 12.13
C SER A 40 12.83 10.33 11.88
N GLY A 41 13.07 11.58 12.04
CA GLY A 41 14.21 12.17 12.72
C GLY A 41 15.44 12.55 11.93
N THR A 42 15.93 11.94 10.87
CA THR A 42 17.24 12.30 10.31
C THR A 42 17.38 12.27 8.79
N GLU A 43 16.60 11.49 8.07
CA GLU A 43 16.66 11.48 6.60
C GLU A 43 15.62 12.42 6.01
N LYS A 44 16.06 13.29 5.11
CA LYS A 44 15.15 14.12 4.33
C LYS A 44 14.33 13.21 3.42
N PRO A 45 12.99 13.24 3.48
CA PRO A 45 12.12 12.35 2.68
C PRO A 45 12.47 12.34 1.19
N TYR A 46 12.84 13.50 0.64
CA TYR A 46 13.29 13.64 -0.75
C TYR A 46 14.57 12.86 -1.07
N ALA A 47 15.50 12.72 -0.11
CA ALA A 47 16.75 12.01 -0.35
C ALA A 47 16.52 10.52 -0.61
N ARG A 48 15.56 9.91 0.09
CA ARG A 48 15.21 8.49 -0.09
C ARG A 48 14.56 8.24 -1.44
N LEU A 49 13.58 9.07 -1.83
CA LEU A 49 12.95 8.97 -3.16
C LEU A 49 13.95 9.21 -4.29
N ALA A 50 14.85 10.20 -4.16
CA ALA A 50 15.91 10.44 -5.13
C ALA A 50 16.91 9.26 -5.19
N GLY A 51 17.15 8.59 -4.06
CA GLY A 51 17.96 7.36 -4.00
C GLY A 51 17.31 6.21 -4.76
N LEU A 52 15.99 6.03 -4.64
CA LEU A 52 15.21 5.06 -5.39
C LEU A 52 15.26 5.34 -6.90
N GLN A 53 15.06 6.60 -7.31
CA GLN A 53 15.14 6.99 -8.72
C GLN A 53 16.52 6.69 -9.33
N LYS A 54 17.59 6.94 -8.59
CA LYS A 54 18.97 6.62 -9.05
C LYS A 54 19.19 5.11 -9.22
N ARG A 55 18.44 4.28 -8.51
CA ARG A 55 18.47 2.81 -8.63
C ARG A 55 17.50 2.28 -9.70
N GLY A 56 16.82 3.14 -10.44
CA GLY A 56 15.95 2.77 -11.56
C GLY A 56 14.47 2.63 -11.21
N VAL A 57 14.04 2.96 -9.98
CA VAL A 57 12.61 3.01 -9.64
C VAL A 57 11.96 4.20 -10.33
N THR A 58 10.85 3.97 -11.02
CA THR A 58 9.98 5.05 -11.50
C THR A 58 9.21 5.61 -10.33
N VAL A 59 9.48 6.84 -9.93
CA VAL A 59 8.78 7.49 -8.81
C VAL A 59 7.82 8.54 -9.35
N LEU A 60 6.52 8.35 -9.12
CA LEU A 60 5.45 9.29 -9.43
C LEU A 60 5.09 10.05 -8.15
N CYS A 61 5.77 11.17 -7.93
CA CYS A 61 5.56 12.03 -6.77
C CYS A 61 4.50 13.09 -7.08
N GLY A 62 3.50 13.23 -6.22
CA GLY A 62 2.34 14.09 -6.44
C GLY A 62 1.19 13.38 -7.16
N ASP A 63 1.36 12.12 -7.54
CA ASP A 63 0.31 11.29 -8.10
C ASP A 63 -0.48 10.59 -6.99
N ARG A 64 -1.79 10.68 -7.06
CA ARG A 64 -2.71 9.96 -6.19
C ARG A 64 -3.24 8.72 -6.91
N ALA A 65 -3.16 7.55 -6.27
CA ALA A 65 -3.92 6.39 -6.73
C ALA A 65 -5.42 6.66 -6.52
N ALA A 66 -6.15 6.78 -7.62
CA ALA A 66 -7.56 7.16 -7.63
C ALA A 66 -8.50 5.95 -7.70
N GLY A 67 -7.99 4.79 -8.07
CA GLY A 67 -8.71 3.52 -8.12
C GLY A 67 -7.86 2.43 -8.74
N GLY A 68 -8.24 1.18 -8.49
CA GLY A 68 -7.64 -0.02 -9.08
C GLY A 68 -8.71 -0.92 -9.68
N GLU A 69 -8.31 -1.75 -10.61
CA GLU A 69 -9.20 -2.72 -11.27
C GLU A 69 -8.76 -4.15 -10.93
N ILE A 70 -9.73 -4.99 -10.62
CA ILE A 70 -9.56 -6.42 -10.35
C ILE A 70 -10.34 -7.20 -11.40
N ALA A 71 -9.66 -8.15 -12.05
CA ALA A 71 -10.27 -9.08 -12.99
C ALA A 71 -10.13 -10.50 -12.46
N GLY A 72 -11.27 -11.11 -12.08
CA GLY A 72 -11.27 -12.41 -11.41
C GLY A 72 -10.66 -12.33 -10.01
N ASP A 73 -9.54 -13.00 -9.80
CA ASP A 73 -8.77 -13.04 -8.57
C ASP A 73 -7.48 -12.21 -8.61
N LYS A 74 -7.31 -11.34 -9.63
CA LYS A 74 -6.08 -10.56 -9.85
C LYS A 74 -6.35 -9.08 -10.03
N ALA A 75 -5.54 -8.25 -9.39
CA ALA A 75 -5.40 -6.84 -9.71
C ALA A 75 -4.69 -6.70 -11.07
N VAL A 76 -5.20 -5.83 -11.94
CA VAL A 76 -4.68 -5.67 -13.32
C VAL A 76 -4.06 -4.30 -13.57
N CYS A 77 -4.63 -3.25 -12.98
CA CYS A 77 -4.10 -1.91 -13.12
C CYS A 77 -4.53 -1.00 -11.96
N ILE A 78 -3.85 0.15 -11.87
CA ILE A 78 -4.33 1.30 -11.09
C ILE A 78 -4.46 2.52 -11.99
N THR A 79 -5.38 3.40 -11.65
CA THR A 79 -5.47 4.74 -12.22
C THR A 79 -4.86 5.72 -11.23
N THR A 80 -3.84 6.47 -11.67
CA THR A 80 -3.29 7.58 -10.90
C THR A 80 -3.83 8.90 -11.43
N ARG A 81 -3.94 9.90 -10.54
CA ARG A 81 -4.39 11.25 -10.88
C ARG A 81 -3.39 12.28 -10.41
N ASN A 82 -2.95 13.14 -11.33
CA ASN A 82 -2.09 14.28 -11.05
C ASN A 82 -2.58 15.50 -11.84
N LEU A 83 -2.81 16.62 -11.14
CA LEU A 83 -3.28 17.89 -11.75
C LEU A 83 -4.49 17.71 -12.71
N GLY A 84 -5.41 16.82 -12.36
CA GLY A 84 -6.62 16.54 -13.13
C GLY A 84 -6.41 15.62 -14.34
N LYS A 85 -5.19 15.10 -14.55
CA LYS A 85 -4.89 14.11 -15.59
C LYS A 85 -4.84 12.72 -14.99
N ASP A 86 -5.58 11.80 -15.58
CA ASP A 86 -5.57 10.40 -15.21
C ASP A 86 -4.56 9.61 -16.06
N THR A 87 -3.85 8.69 -15.43
CA THR A 87 -2.89 7.78 -16.06
C THR A 87 -3.13 6.37 -15.56
N VAL A 88 -3.25 5.41 -16.47
CA VAL A 88 -3.39 3.99 -16.13
C VAL A 88 -2.02 3.33 -16.12
N LEU A 89 -1.74 2.61 -15.05
CA LEU A 89 -0.50 1.86 -14.82
C LEU A 89 -0.84 0.39 -14.61
N GLU A 90 -0.14 -0.49 -15.32
CA GLU A 90 -0.31 -1.94 -15.24
C GLU A 90 0.90 -2.58 -14.57
N ALA A 91 0.68 -3.64 -13.80
CA ALA A 91 1.74 -4.44 -13.22
C ALA A 91 1.31 -5.90 -13.01
N ASP A 92 2.31 -6.74 -12.80
CA ASP A 92 2.06 -8.15 -12.46
C ASP A 92 1.76 -8.29 -10.95
N THR A 93 2.27 -7.38 -10.11
CA THR A 93 2.05 -7.38 -8.65
C THR A 93 1.83 -5.96 -8.10
N PHE A 94 1.03 -5.83 -7.05
CA PHE A 94 0.70 -4.56 -6.41
C PHE A 94 0.90 -4.64 -4.90
N PHE A 95 1.44 -3.56 -4.31
CA PHE A 95 1.56 -3.38 -2.86
C PHE A 95 0.82 -2.14 -2.41
N LEU A 96 -0.12 -2.30 -1.48
CA LEU A 96 -0.74 -1.20 -0.73
C LEU A 96 0.14 -0.88 0.48
N ALA A 97 0.85 0.24 0.44
CA ALA A 97 1.64 0.79 1.53
C ALA A 97 1.20 2.23 1.85
N THR A 98 -0.11 2.45 1.72
CA THR A 98 -0.75 3.77 1.76
C THR A 98 -0.92 4.33 3.16
N GLY A 99 -0.67 3.51 4.20
CA GLY A 99 -0.90 3.87 5.60
C GLY A 99 -2.39 4.01 5.92
N LYS A 100 -2.72 4.62 7.06
CA LYS A 100 -4.10 4.76 7.55
C LYS A 100 -4.72 6.13 7.20
N PHE A 101 -5.45 6.72 8.13
CA PHE A 101 -6.29 7.91 7.93
C PHE A 101 -5.49 9.16 7.53
N PHE A 102 -4.33 9.41 8.15
CA PHE A 102 -3.52 10.60 7.87
C PHE A 102 -2.96 10.65 6.44
N SER A 103 -2.61 9.49 5.91
CA SER A 103 -2.08 9.33 4.55
C SER A 103 -3.18 8.97 3.55
N ARG A 104 -4.45 8.96 3.97
CA ARG A 104 -5.62 8.62 3.14
C ARG A 104 -5.62 7.20 2.57
N GLY A 105 -4.85 6.29 3.15
CA GLY A 105 -4.92 4.86 2.84
C GLY A 105 -6.24 4.25 3.31
N LEU A 106 -6.78 4.78 4.41
CA LEU A 106 -8.15 4.53 4.85
C LEU A 106 -8.94 5.82 4.85
N LEU A 107 -10.17 5.76 4.41
CA LEU A 107 -11.15 6.83 4.52
C LEU A 107 -12.27 6.40 5.46
N SER A 108 -12.91 7.38 6.10
CA SER A 108 -14.06 7.13 6.97
C SER A 108 -15.13 8.20 6.84
N ASP A 109 -16.36 7.80 7.06
CA ASP A 109 -17.50 8.67 7.32
C ASP A 109 -18.03 8.46 8.75
N MET A 110 -19.30 8.75 8.96
CA MET A 110 -19.93 8.58 10.29
C MET A 110 -20.18 7.11 10.66
N GLN A 111 -20.12 6.18 9.72
CA GLN A 111 -20.58 4.80 9.89
C GLN A 111 -19.62 3.75 9.34
N HIS A 112 -18.77 4.10 8.37
CA HIS A 112 -17.95 3.14 7.63
C HIS A 112 -16.49 3.60 7.58
N VAL A 113 -15.61 2.59 7.44
CA VAL A 113 -14.20 2.77 7.09
C VAL A 113 -13.94 1.94 5.83
N TRP A 114 -13.23 2.50 4.85
CA TRP A 114 -12.93 1.80 3.60
C TRP A 114 -11.54 2.13 3.06
N GLU A 115 -11.01 1.23 2.25
CA GLU A 115 -9.80 1.41 1.46
C GLU A 115 -10.21 1.94 0.07
N PRO A 116 -9.68 3.11 -0.36
CA PRO A 116 -10.23 3.81 -1.54
C PRO A 116 -9.69 3.36 -2.89
N VAL A 117 -8.63 2.53 -2.97
CA VAL A 117 -7.98 2.18 -4.24
C VAL A 117 -8.60 0.92 -4.84
N PHE A 118 -8.61 -0.19 -4.12
CA PHE A 118 -9.14 -1.47 -4.60
C PHE A 118 -10.46 -1.89 -3.94
N GLY A 119 -10.92 -1.14 -2.94
CA GLY A 119 -12.09 -1.53 -2.15
C GLY A 119 -11.79 -2.76 -1.28
N ALA A 120 -10.56 -2.85 -0.77
CA ALA A 120 -10.14 -3.94 0.10
C ALA A 120 -11.02 -4.04 1.36
N ASP A 121 -11.20 -5.27 1.84
CA ASP A 121 -11.92 -5.52 3.08
C ASP A 121 -11.19 -4.90 4.26
N VAL A 122 -11.87 -4.03 4.99
CA VAL A 122 -11.31 -3.32 6.15
C VAL A 122 -11.88 -3.87 7.43
N TYR A 123 -11.02 -4.20 8.40
CA TYR A 123 -11.43 -4.42 9.76
C TYR A 123 -11.68 -3.08 10.46
N TYR A 124 -12.86 -2.90 11.02
CA TYR A 124 -13.21 -1.78 11.90
C TYR A 124 -14.41 -2.19 12.80
N ASP A 125 -14.61 -1.48 13.92
CA ASP A 125 -15.80 -1.71 14.77
C ASP A 125 -17.00 -0.96 14.15
N PRO A 126 -18.14 -1.64 13.90
CA PRO A 126 -19.34 -0.99 13.37
C PRO A 126 -19.95 0.04 14.34
N ASP A 127 -19.65 -0.08 15.63
CA ASP A 127 -20.09 0.87 16.66
C ASP A 127 -19.07 2.02 16.78
N ARG A 128 -19.41 3.16 16.20
CA ARG A 128 -18.54 4.34 16.21
C ARG A 128 -18.13 4.80 17.62
N THR A 129 -18.95 4.55 18.63
CA THR A 129 -18.63 4.95 20.02
C THR A 129 -17.43 4.21 20.57
N LYS A 130 -17.04 3.09 19.96
CA LYS A 130 -15.86 2.28 20.29
C LYS A 130 -14.61 2.61 19.48
N TRP A 131 -14.65 3.60 18.59
CA TRP A 131 -13.49 3.94 17.76
C TRP A 131 -12.39 4.64 18.54
N SER A 132 -12.74 5.29 19.66
CA SER A 132 -11.78 5.98 20.50
C SER A 132 -11.95 5.65 21.96
N SER A 133 -10.85 5.62 22.71
CA SER A 133 -10.85 5.56 24.17
C SER A 133 -11.17 6.94 24.78
N HIS A 134 -11.69 6.94 26.01
CA HIS A 134 -11.96 8.17 26.78
C HIS A 134 -10.67 8.90 27.18
N SER A 135 -9.60 8.14 27.42
CA SER A 135 -8.29 8.67 27.76
C SER A 135 -7.42 8.75 26.52
N PHE A 136 -6.83 9.91 26.24
CA PHE A 136 -5.89 10.08 25.15
C PHE A 136 -4.61 9.24 25.31
N ALA A 137 -4.25 8.89 26.53
CA ALA A 137 -3.07 8.08 26.83
C ALA A 137 -3.30 6.57 26.63
N ASP A 138 -4.56 6.15 26.52
CA ASP A 138 -4.89 4.75 26.27
C ASP A 138 -4.71 4.39 24.79
N HIS A 139 -4.55 3.09 24.52
CA HIS A 139 -4.63 2.59 23.16
C HIS A 139 -5.95 3.01 22.51
N GLN A 140 -5.87 3.54 21.32
CA GLN A 140 -7.02 4.01 20.57
C GLN A 140 -7.48 2.93 19.58
N PRO A 141 -8.70 2.37 19.73
CA PRO A 141 -9.15 1.24 18.90
C PRO A 141 -9.11 1.49 17.38
N PHE A 142 -9.29 2.73 16.92
CA PHE A 142 -9.16 3.06 15.49
C PHE A 142 -7.76 2.79 14.93
N MET A 143 -6.74 2.66 15.78
CA MET A 143 -5.38 2.31 15.36
C MET A 143 -5.27 0.84 14.92
N ASP A 144 -6.20 -0.01 15.33
CA ASP A 144 -6.26 -1.43 14.93
C ASP A 144 -6.99 -1.62 13.59
N PHE A 145 -7.71 -0.60 13.12
CA PHE A 145 -8.42 -0.66 11.85
C PHE A 145 -7.45 -0.74 10.68
N GLY A 146 -7.80 -1.50 9.66
CA GLY A 146 -6.92 -1.67 8.52
C GLY A 146 -7.43 -2.71 7.53
N VAL A 147 -6.68 -2.88 6.47
CA VAL A 147 -6.92 -3.85 5.42
C VAL A 147 -6.68 -5.26 5.95
N ARG A 148 -7.59 -6.18 5.60
CA ARG A 148 -7.50 -7.60 5.94
C ARG A 148 -6.75 -8.37 4.86
N THR A 149 -5.93 -9.30 5.31
CA THR A 149 -5.20 -10.24 4.44
C THR A 149 -5.54 -11.68 4.81
N ASP A 150 -5.21 -12.61 3.92
CA ASP A 150 -5.17 -14.04 4.24
C ASP A 150 -3.84 -14.42 4.93
N ASN A 151 -3.63 -15.73 5.15
CA ASN A 151 -2.41 -16.24 5.81
C ASN A 151 -1.14 -16.09 4.97
N ASP A 152 -1.28 -15.87 3.66
CA ASP A 152 -0.18 -15.68 2.72
C ASP A 152 0.07 -14.18 2.45
N GLY A 153 -0.63 -13.28 3.15
CA GLY A 153 -0.50 -11.82 3.03
C GLY A 153 -1.27 -11.22 1.84
N HIS A 154 -2.10 -12.00 1.13
CA HIS A 154 -2.91 -11.47 0.04
C HIS A 154 -4.08 -10.64 0.59
N VAL A 155 -4.30 -9.48 -0.01
CA VAL A 155 -5.42 -8.60 0.34
C VAL A 155 -6.75 -9.26 0.02
N LEU A 156 -7.69 -9.16 0.94
CA LEU A 156 -9.06 -9.63 0.75
C LEU A 156 -9.92 -8.51 0.14
N VAL A 157 -10.72 -8.88 -0.86
CA VAL A 157 -11.75 -8.02 -1.45
C VAL A 157 -13.05 -8.83 -1.56
N SER A 158 -14.10 -8.37 -0.89
CA SER A 158 -15.38 -9.10 -0.77
C SER A 158 -15.19 -10.55 -0.28
N GLY A 159 -14.32 -10.72 0.72
CA GLY A 159 -14.00 -12.01 1.35
C GLY A 159 -13.14 -12.96 0.50
N LYS A 160 -12.60 -12.50 -0.63
CA LYS A 160 -11.77 -13.31 -1.52
C LYS A 160 -10.36 -12.74 -1.62
N ALA A 161 -9.35 -13.61 -1.59
CA ALA A 161 -7.97 -13.20 -1.78
C ALA A 161 -7.71 -12.74 -3.22
N VAL A 162 -6.99 -11.62 -3.36
CA VAL A 162 -6.48 -11.11 -4.64
C VAL A 162 -5.00 -11.50 -4.73
N VAL A 163 -4.71 -12.54 -5.50
CA VAL A 163 -3.45 -13.33 -5.45
C VAL A 163 -2.17 -12.57 -5.84
N ASN A 164 -2.29 -11.35 -6.33
CA ASN A 164 -1.16 -10.48 -6.67
C ASN A 164 -1.26 -9.08 -6.04
N LEU A 165 -2.11 -8.94 -5.01
CA LEU A 165 -2.27 -7.71 -4.26
C LEU A 165 -1.92 -7.96 -2.80
N TYR A 166 -0.93 -7.23 -2.29
CA TYR A 166 -0.43 -7.32 -0.93
C TYR A 166 -0.59 -6.00 -0.20
N ALA A 167 -0.59 -6.04 1.12
CA ALA A 167 -0.60 -4.85 1.96
C ALA A 167 0.61 -4.86 2.90
N ALA A 168 1.15 -3.68 3.21
CA ALA A 168 2.35 -3.55 4.03
C ALA A 168 2.35 -2.32 4.93
N GLY A 169 2.86 -2.49 6.14
CA GLY A 169 3.00 -1.44 7.14
C GLY A 169 1.67 -1.02 7.75
N ASP A 170 1.53 0.26 8.09
CA ASP A 170 0.40 0.78 8.88
C ASP A 170 -0.99 0.58 8.26
N ILE A 171 -1.11 0.28 6.96
CA ILE A 171 -2.41 0.00 6.33
C ILE A 171 -3.06 -1.28 6.84
N LEU A 172 -2.27 -2.22 7.33
CA LEU A 172 -2.75 -3.52 7.80
C LEU A 172 -3.63 -3.38 9.05
N ALA A 173 -4.66 -4.21 9.12
CA ALA A 173 -5.44 -4.40 10.35
C ALA A 173 -4.61 -5.13 11.41
N ALA A 174 -4.91 -4.90 12.68
CA ALA A 174 -4.33 -5.68 13.75
C ALA A 174 -4.66 -7.17 13.55
N GLY A 175 -3.62 -8.02 13.58
CA GLY A 175 -3.74 -9.46 13.36
C GLY A 175 -3.87 -9.91 11.90
N SER A 176 -3.70 -9.00 10.94
CA SER A 176 -3.52 -9.35 9.53
C SER A 176 -2.07 -9.73 9.26
N GLU A 177 -1.86 -10.67 8.34
CA GLU A 177 -0.52 -11.10 7.95
C GLU A 177 0.07 -10.16 6.88
N GLU A 178 1.37 -9.90 6.99
CA GLU A 178 2.16 -9.17 6.00
C GLU A 178 2.98 -10.17 5.20
N LEU A 179 3.08 -9.97 3.87
CA LEU A 179 3.89 -10.80 3.01
C LEU A 179 5.36 -10.79 3.46
N ASP A 180 5.98 -11.96 3.57
CA ASP A 180 7.43 -12.05 3.67
C ASP A 180 8.08 -11.68 2.33
N ILE A 181 8.67 -10.49 2.29
CA ILE A 181 9.26 -9.93 1.08
C ILE A 181 10.49 -10.73 0.61
N ASP A 182 11.19 -11.43 1.51
CA ASP A 182 12.34 -12.25 1.15
C ASP A 182 11.89 -13.49 0.39
N SER A 183 10.90 -14.19 0.92
CA SER A 183 10.28 -15.33 0.21
C SER A 183 9.70 -14.94 -1.15
N PHE A 184 9.08 -13.74 -1.23
CA PHE A 184 8.57 -13.22 -2.51
C PHE A 184 9.69 -12.98 -3.54
N ILE A 185 10.84 -12.46 -3.10
CA ILE A 185 12.00 -12.23 -3.97
C ILE A 185 12.59 -13.55 -4.44
N GLU A 186 12.76 -14.54 -3.57
CA GLU A 186 13.25 -15.86 -3.91
C GLU A 186 12.37 -16.54 -4.97
N ASP A 187 11.05 -16.48 -4.81
CA ASP A 187 10.09 -17.02 -5.78
C ASP A 187 10.14 -16.30 -7.14
N TYR A 188 10.41 -14.99 -7.12
CA TYR A 188 10.59 -14.23 -8.35
C TYR A 188 11.86 -14.64 -9.09
N GLU A 189 13.00 -14.73 -8.39
CA GLU A 189 14.29 -15.12 -8.95
C GLU A 189 14.22 -16.53 -9.59
N HIS A 190 13.51 -17.47 -8.95
CA HIS A 190 13.29 -18.81 -9.50
C HIS A 190 12.44 -18.81 -10.78
N ARG A 191 11.55 -17.83 -10.96
CA ARG A 191 10.69 -17.74 -12.17
C ARG A 191 11.39 -17.11 -13.36
N VAL A 192 12.42 -16.29 -13.15
CA VAL A 192 13.13 -15.55 -14.22
C VAL A 192 14.49 -16.16 -14.57
N SER A 193 14.94 -17.18 -13.81
CA SER A 193 16.16 -17.98 -14.07
C SER A 193 15.87 -19.07 -15.11
#